data_3206e24fa028f35d8b27abadd6496012
#
_entry.id   3206e24fa028f35d8b27abadd6496012
#
_cell.length_a   1.000
_cell.length_b   1.000
_cell.length_c   1.000
_cell.angle_alpha   90.00
_cell.angle_beta   90.00
_cell.angle_gamma   90.00
#
_symmetry.space_group_name_H-M   'P 1'
#
loop_
_entity.id
_entity.type
_entity.pdbx_description
1 polymer ?
#
loop_
_entity_poly.entity_id
_entity_poly.type
_entity_poly.pdbx_seq_one_letter_code
_entity_poly.pdbx_strand_id
1 'polypeptide(L)'
;MLAEIGVQNIDTLFESIPDSLKLGDTLLGLPESLSESDLTGYLKQLQKKNATAENHSIFLGAGAYHHFSPVLIDHLISRGEFATSYTPYQPEVSQGTLQAIYEFQTMICLLTGMEIANASMYDGASALAEAVVMSNRVNHRKEFLVSRGVHPEYRKVTETYTRGSDFNLKEISFDEKGKTDISAITNSLTENTSAVVLQSPNFLGTVEEYASLKEKLTENGTLLIVVVAEALSLGVLQAPGAHGADIVVGEGQSLGLPVSYGGPYVGFFATREKFLRQMPGRLAGETVDQNGKRAYVLTLSTREQHIRRERATSNICTNQGLCALAAAIFMSTLGKQGFREMAVLNLRKSNYLKNRLAHVPNFKIRFTTDTFNEFVLECPRPAEEVLHGLKQDGIIGGYDLKSYYPDLKNCLLICVTELNTREELDRLAEKLEAI
;
A
#
# COMPACT_ATOMS: atom_id res chain seq x y z
N MET A 1 10.98 44.80 17.83
CA MET A 1 11.27 44.41 16.45
C MET A 1 11.17 45.59 15.48
N LEU A 2 10.04 46.33 15.35
CA LEU A 2 9.95 47.48 14.42
C LEU A 2 11.00 48.57 14.70
N ALA A 3 11.19 48.91 15.97
CA ALA A 3 12.21 49.88 16.38
C ALA A 3 13.64 49.43 16.03
N GLU A 4 13.94 48.13 16.11
CA GLU A 4 15.24 47.56 15.74
C GLU A 4 15.49 47.62 14.23
N ILE A 5 14.42 47.46 13.44
CA ILE A 5 14.46 47.56 11.99
C ILE A 5 14.48 49.05 11.56
N GLY A 6 14.10 49.97 12.42
CA GLY A 6 14.06 51.40 12.14
C GLY A 6 12.78 51.88 11.44
N VAL A 7 11.67 51.11 11.53
CA VAL A 7 10.38 51.44 10.92
C VAL A 7 9.29 51.65 11.97
N GLN A 8 8.29 52.50 11.67
CA GLN A 8 7.22 52.83 12.60
C GLN A 8 6.07 51.81 12.65
N ASN A 9 5.80 51.18 11.54
CA ASN A 9 4.72 50.17 11.40
C ASN A 9 5.12 49.09 10.40
N ILE A 10 4.28 48.05 10.31
CA ILE A 10 4.51 46.92 9.41
C ILE A 10 4.33 47.34 7.95
N ASP A 11 3.43 48.28 7.65
CA ASP A 11 3.10 48.65 6.27
C ASP A 11 4.30 49.30 5.57
N THR A 12 5.14 50.00 6.33
CA THR A 12 6.41 50.55 5.83
C THR A 12 7.33 49.47 5.22
N LEU A 13 7.25 48.25 5.68
CA LEU A 13 8.04 47.12 5.12
C LEU A 13 7.59 46.71 3.71
N PHE A 14 6.39 47.10 3.32
CA PHE A 14 5.81 46.80 2.00
C PHE A 14 5.85 47.97 1.01
N GLU A 15 6.49 49.10 1.37
CA GLU A 15 6.63 50.28 0.50
C GLU A 15 7.39 49.99 -0.80
N SER A 16 8.25 48.98 -0.81
CA SER A 16 8.94 48.53 -2.02
C SER A 16 8.02 47.86 -3.06
N ILE A 17 6.79 47.48 -2.67
CA ILE A 17 5.80 46.92 -3.58
C ILE A 17 4.98 48.08 -4.17
N PRO A 18 4.93 48.26 -5.51
CA PRO A 18 4.09 49.28 -6.13
C PRO A 18 2.62 49.16 -5.71
N ASP A 19 1.98 50.31 -5.45
CA ASP A 19 0.58 50.31 -4.97
C ASP A 19 -0.39 49.66 -5.96
N SER A 20 -0.08 49.71 -7.25
CA SER A 20 -0.88 48.98 -8.28
C SER A 20 -0.85 47.45 -8.16
N LEU A 21 0.08 46.90 -7.39
CA LEU A 21 0.22 45.46 -7.13
C LEU A 21 -0.27 45.07 -5.73
N LYS A 22 -0.60 46.03 -4.89
CA LYS A 22 -1.15 45.76 -3.55
C LYS A 22 -2.65 45.55 -3.65
N LEU A 23 -3.16 44.57 -2.92
CA LEU A 23 -4.61 44.34 -2.81
C LEU A 23 -5.33 45.49 -2.07
N GLY A 24 -4.59 46.31 -1.28
CA GLY A 24 -5.15 47.35 -0.43
C GLY A 24 -6.16 46.77 0.56
N ASP A 25 -7.23 47.49 0.80
CA ASP A 25 -8.35 47.06 1.65
C ASP A 25 -9.35 46.14 0.90
N THR A 26 -9.01 45.73 -0.32
CA THR A 26 -9.87 44.85 -1.11
C THR A 26 -9.85 43.44 -0.52
N LEU A 27 -10.95 43.01 0.04
CA LEU A 27 -11.12 41.62 0.49
C LEU A 27 -11.06 40.69 -0.71
N LEU A 28 -10.44 39.52 -0.54
CA LEU A 28 -10.28 38.49 -1.59
C LEU A 28 -11.60 37.86 -2.06
N GLY A 29 -12.76 38.43 -1.74
CA GLY A 29 -14.07 37.86 -2.03
C GLY A 29 -14.37 36.59 -1.23
N LEU A 30 -13.63 36.37 -0.17
CA LEU A 30 -13.87 35.26 0.77
C LEU A 30 -15.02 35.63 1.71
N PRO A 31 -15.85 34.65 2.12
CA PRO A 31 -16.85 34.86 3.16
C PRO A 31 -16.16 35.23 4.48
N GLU A 32 -16.94 35.83 5.38
CA GLU A 32 -16.46 36.11 6.75
C GLU A 32 -16.03 34.81 7.45
N SER A 33 -15.06 34.94 8.38
CA SER A 33 -14.58 33.82 9.17
C SER A 33 -15.71 33.26 10.06
N LEU A 34 -15.83 31.94 10.10
CA LEU A 34 -16.75 31.26 11.01
C LEU A 34 -16.11 31.13 12.41
N SER A 35 -16.94 31.12 13.44
CA SER A 35 -16.51 30.67 14.75
C SER A 35 -16.11 29.20 14.71
N GLU A 36 -15.28 28.73 15.64
CA GLU A 36 -14.90 27.32 15.75
C GLU A 36 -16.13 26.39 15.87
N SER A 37 -17.14 26.83 16.64
CA SER A 37 -18.40 26.08 16.79
C SER A 37 -19.17 25.96 15.47
N ASP A 38 -19.31 27.08 14.73
CA ASP A 38 -20.03 27.09 13.45
C ASP A 38 -19.29 26.30 12.38
N LEU A 39 -17.96 26.44 12.31
CA LEU A 39 -17.11 25.67 11.40
C LEU A 39 -17.23 24.17 11.68
N THR A 40 -17.17 23.78 12.95
CA THR A 40 -17.31 22.37 13.37
C THR A 40 -18.71 21.84 12.99
N GLY A 41 -19.75 22.63 13.21
CA GLY A 41 -21.11 22.30 12.83
C GLY A 41 -21.26 22.11 11.32
N TYR A 42 -20.71 23.02 10.54
CA TYR A 42 -20.71 22.98 9.09
C TYR A 42 -19.97 21.74 8.55
N LEU A 43 -18.77 21.47 9.03
CA LEU A 43 -17.99 20.29 8.61
C LEU A 43 -18.69 18.97 8.98
N LYS A 44 -19.32 18.88 10.15
CA LYS A 44 -20.12 17.70 10.53
C LYS A 44 -21.33 17.49 9.61
N GLN A 45 -21.96 18.56 9.11
CA GLN A 45 -23.04 18.44 8.13
C GLN A 45 -22.54 17.90 6.79
N LEU A 46 -21.34 18.34 6.32
CA LEU A 46 -20.71 17.80 5.11
C LEU A 46 -20.34 16.33 5.29
N GLN A 47 -19.77 15.99 6.43
CA GLN A 47 -19.39 14.60 6.77
C GLN A 47 -20.56 13.63 6.67
N LYS A 48 -21.75 14.02 7.14
CA LYS A 48 -22.96 13.18 7.07
C LYS A 48 -23.42 12.84 5.65
N LYS A 49 -22.94 13.55 4.62
CA LYS A 49 -23.25 13.25 3.22
C LYS A 49 -22.38 12.14 2.63
N ASN A 50 -21.32 11.74 3.31
CA ASN A 50 -20.43 10.67 2.86
C ASN A 50 -21.03 9.30 3.19
N ALA A 51 -20.81 8.34 2.27
CA ALA A 51 -20.98 6.94 2.56
C ALA A 51 -19.74 6.45 3.34
N THR A 52 -19.95 5.97 4.55
CA THR A 52 -18.88 5.52 5.45
C THR A 52 -19.21 4.15 6.03
N ALA A 53 -18.24 3.49 6.63
CA ALA A 53 -18.44 2.22 7.32
C ALA A 53 -19.40 2.31 8.54
N GLU A 54 -19.72 3.52 9.01
CA GLU A 54 -20.69 3.72 10.07
C GLU A 54 -22.15 3.65 9.57
N ASN A 55 -22.38 3.92 8.28
CA ASN A 55 -23.72 4.01 7.70
C ASN A 55 -23.93 3.10 6.49
N HIS A 56 -22.90 2.40 6.03
CA HIS A 56 -22.94 1.45 4.92
C HIS A 56 -22.16 0.18 5.26
N SER A 57 -22.65 -0.96 4.79
CA SER A 57 -21.86 -2.20 4.76
C SER A 57 -20.85 -2.13 3.62
N ILE A 58 -19.56 -2.33 3.92
CA ILE A 58 -18.46 -2.15 2.97
C ILE A 58 -17.93 -3.50 2.49
N PHE A 59 -17.97 -3.69 1.16
CA PHE A 59 -17.40 -4.85 0.47
C PHE A 59 -16.38 -4.40 -0.61
N LEU A 60 -15.88 -3.18 -0.49
CA LEU A 60 -14.86 -2.59 -1.35
C LEU A 60 -13.48 -2.85 -0.75
N GLY A 61 -12.55 -3.31 -1.57
CA GLY A 61 -11.15 -3.52 -1.27
C GLY A 61 -10.28 -2.92 -2.38
N ALA A 62 -9.75 -3.78 -3.26
CA ALA A 62 -8.96 -3.37 -4.42
C ALA A 62 -7.68 -2.60 -4.04
N GLY A 63 -6.97 -3.07 -3.02
CA GLY A 63 -5.68 -2.54 -2.58
C GLY A 63 -5.72 -1.63 -1.37
N ALA A 64 -6.91 -1.25 -0.87
CA ALA A 64 -7.10 -0.57 0.41
C ALA A 64 -8.28 -1.21 1.15
N TYR A 65 -8.08 -1.57 2.40
CA TYR A 65 -8.97 -2.48 3.10
C TYR A 65 -9.43 -1.90 4.43
N HIS A 66 -10.73 -2.08 4.74
CA HIS A 66 -11.31 -1.67 6.00
C HIS A 66 -11.09 -2.78 7.04
N HIS A 67 -10.00 -2.68 7.81
CA HIS A 67 -9.65 -3.60 8.87
C HIS A 67 -9.81 -2.97 10.25
N PHE A 68 -9.86 -3.82 11.27
CA PHE A 68 -9.82 -3.40 12.66
C PHE A 68 -8.48 -2.76 12.99
N SER A 69 -8.53 -1.58 13.59
CA SER A 69 -7.35 -0.88 14.11
C SER A 69 -7.51 -0.68 15.62
N PRO A 70 -6.58 -1.21 16.44
CA PRO A 70 -6.62 -0.98 17.88
C PRO A 70 -6.51 0.51 18.24
N VAL A 71 -7.36 0.99 19.15
CA VAL A 71 -7.36 2.39 19.62
C VAL A 71 -6.00 2.82 20.21
N LEU A 72 -5.20 1.86 20.64
CA LEU A 72 -3.85 2.09 21.15
C LEU A 72 -2.94 2.77 20.10
N ILE A 73 -3.16 2.51 18.81
CA ILE A 73 -2.37 3.10 17.72
C ILE A 73 -2.52 4.61 17.75
N ASP A 74 -3.75 5.12 17.67
CA ASP A 74 -4.04 6.56 17.65
C ASP A 74 -3.51 7.24 18.92
N HIS A 75 -3.63 6.57 20.07
CA HIS A 75 -3.13 7.09 21.33
C HIS A 75 -1.60 7.24 21.34
N LEU A 76 -0.87 6.28 20.79
CA LEU A 76 0.59 6.31 20.78
C LEU A 76 1.16 7.23 19.68
N ILE A 77 0.61 7.22 18.47
CA ILE A 77 1.12 8.08 17.37
C ILE A 77 0.82 9.56 17.60
N SER A 78 -0.20 9.90 18.40
CA SER A 78 -0.52 11.29 18.77
C SER A 78 0.34 11.85 19.89
N ARG A 79 1.21 11.05 20.52
CA ARG A 79 2.18 11.57 21.51
C ARG A 79 3.16 12.53 20.86
N GLY A 80 3.47 13.63 21.53
CA GLY A 80 4.35 14.69 21.03
C GLY A 80 5.71 14.19 20.56
N GLU A 81 6.26 13.17 21.23
CA GLU A 81 7.57 12.58 20.89
C GLU A 81 7.62 11.98 19.49
N PHE A 82 6.48 11.49 18.99
CA PHE A 82 6.35 10.90 17.65
C PHE A 82 5.70 11.88 16.66
N ALA A 83 4.59 12.53 17.04
CA ALA A 83 3.82 13.39 16.15
C ALA A 83 4.60 14.63 15.66
N THR A 84 5.54 15.14 16.47
CA THR A 84 6.41 16.27 16.10
C THR A 84 7.75 15.84 15.50
N SER A 85 8.08 14.55 15.49
CA SER A 85 9.34 14.08 14.93
C SER A 85 9.30 14.13 13.41
N TYR A 86 10.45 14.45 12.82
CA TYR A 86 10.67 14.43 11.39
C TYR A 86 11.70 13.34 11.05
N THR A 87 12.56 13.57 10.08
CA THR A 87 13.62 12.62 9.77
C THR A 87 14.67 12.57 10.89
N PRO A 88 15.03 11.39 11.41
CA PRO A 88 15.98 11.24 12.51
C PRO A 88 17.44 11.37 12.03
N TYR A 89 17.83 12.56 11.52
CA TYR A 89 19.19 12.80 11.04
C TYR A 89 20.23 12.81 12.15
N GLN A 90 19.84 13.25 13.34
CA GLN A 90 20.72 13.30 14.52
C GLN A 90 20.40 12.13 15.45
N PRO A 91 21.20 11.04 15.40
CA PRO A 91 20.93 9.84 16.20
C PRO A 91 20.89 10.14 17.70
N GLU A 92 21.69 11.09 18.17
CA GLU A 92 21.84 11.44 19.58
C GLU A 92 20.53 11.85 20.23
N VAL A 93 19.62 12.48 19.49
CA VAL A 93 18.32 12.98 19.99
C VAL A 93 17.12 12.20 19.41
N SER A 94 17.35 11.19 18.58
CA SER A 94 16.31 10.48 17.83
C SER A 94 16.30 8.96 18.08
N GLN A 95 16.85 8.50 19.19
CA GLN A 95 17.02 7.07 19.47
C GLN A 95 15.69 6.30 19.47
N GLY A 96 14.63 6.86 20.06
CA GLY A 96 13.32 6.22 20.09
C GLY A 96 12.69 6.07 18.70
N THR A 97 12.79 7.11 17.85
CA THR A 97 12.32 7.06 16.45
C THR A 97 13.12 6.06 15.63
N LEU A 98 14.45 6.04 15.78
CA LEU A 98 15.32 5.09 15.08
C LEU A 98 15.05 3.64 15.52
N GLN A 99 14.81 3.42 16.81
CA GLN A 99 14.43 2.11 17.33
C GLN A 99 13.10 1.64 16.71
N ALA A 100 12.08 2.50 16.68
CA ALA A 100 10.77 2.18 16.07
C ALA A 100 10.92 1.80 14.59
N ILE A 101 11.75 2.53 13.82
CA ILE A 101 12.07 2.20 12.43
C ILE A 101 12.76 0.83 12.33
N TYR A 102 13.74 0.57 13.18
CA TYR A 102 14.46 -0.70 13.20
C TYR A 102 13.52 -1.88 13.52
N GLU A 103 12.61 -1.71 14.47
CA GLU A 103 11.59 -2.69 14.81
C GLU A 103 10.61 -2.93 13.65
N PHE A 104 10.15 -1.87 12.96
CA PHE A 104 9.35 -1.99 11.74
C PHE A 104 10.09 -2.82 10.67
N GLN A 105 11.36 -2.50 10.37
CA GLN A 105 12.17 -3.26 9.42
C GLN A 105 12.24 -4.74 9.79
N THR A 106 12.47 -5.04 11.07
CA THR A 106 12.54 -6.41 11.58
C THR A 106 11.21 -7.16 11.38
N MET A 107 10.08 -6.51 11.68
CA MET A 107 8.75 -7.11 11.52
C MET A 107 8.42 -7.38 10.05
N ILE A 108 8.79 -6.47 9.14
CA ILE A 108 8.64 -6.69 7.70
C ILE A 108 9.51 -7.85 7.22
N CYS A 109 10.75 -7.96 7.71
CA CYS A 109 11.58 -9.13 7.41
C CYS A 109 10.93 -10.44 7.86
N LEU A 110 10.38 -10.48 9.08
CA LEU A 110 9.69 -11.67 9.63
C LEU A 110 8.45 -12.04 8.82
N LEU A 111 7.61 -11.06 8.44
CA LEU A 111 6.41 -11.29 7.64
C LEU A 111 6.72 -11.78 6.22
N THR A 112 7.72 -11.17 5.58
CA THR A 112 8.05 -11.44 4.19
C THR A 112 9.02 -12.63 4.00
N GLY A 113 9.67 -13.09 5.07
CA GLY A 113 10.72 -14.12 5.02
C GLY A 113 11.98 -13.61 4.31
N MET A 114 12.21 -12.29 4.32
CA MET A 114 13.36 -11.64 3.72
C MET A 114 14.40 -11.28 4.79
N GLU A 115 15.61 -10.97 4.35
CA GLU A 115 16.76 -10.76 5.24
C GLU A 115 16.89 -9.29 5.67
N ILE A 116 16.49 -8.36 4.80
CA ILE A 116 16.59 -6.91 5.03
C ILE A 116 15.32 -6.20 4.53
N ALA A 117 14.85 -5.23 5.32
CA ALA A 117 13.80 -4.30 4.93
C ALA A 117 14.25 -2.85 5.18
N ASN A 118 13.73 -1.90 4.41
CA ASN A 118 14.01 -0.48 4.61
C ASN A 118 13.04 0.17 5.62
N ALA A 119 13.28 1.44 5.93
CA ALA A 119 12.50 2.23 6.88
C ALA A 119 11.05 2.53 6.45
N SER A 120 10.65 2.16 5.31
CA SER A 120 9.41 2.19 4.54
C SER A 120 9.54 2.92 3.20
N MET A 121 8.58 2.70 2.34
CA MET A 121 8.35 3.42 1.08
C MET A 121 7.11 4.32 1.24
N TYR A 122 6.79 5.12 0.21
CA TYR A 122 5.60 5.98 0.25
C TYR A 122 4.31 5.14 0.24
N ASP A 123 4.25 4.17 -0.66
CA ASP A 123 3.16 3.22 -0.84
C ASP A 123 3.65 1.96 -1.57
N GLY A 124 2.77 0.97 -1.74
CA GLY A 124 3.09 -0.27 -2.46
C GLY A 124 3.39 -0.05 -3.94
N ALA A 125 2.76 0.94 -4.58
CA ALA A 125 2.96 1.24 -5.99
C ALA A 125 4.38 1.79 -6.25
N SER A 126 4.82 2.77 -5.46
CA SER A 126 6.18 3.31 -5.53
C SER A 126 7.22 2.27 -5.13
N ALA A 127 6.89 1.39 -4.17
CA ALA A 127 7.76 0.29 -3.79
C ALA A 127 7.99 -0.69 -4.95
N LEU A 128 6.94 -1.04 -5.72
CA LEU A 128 7.08 -1.88 -6.92
C LEU A 128 7.92 -1.18 -8.00
N ALA A 129 7.65 0.08 -8.28
CA ALA A 129 8.40 0.84 -9.30
C ALA A 129 9.90 0.87 -8.97
N GLU A 130 10.25 1.12 -7.72
CA GLU A 130 11.64 1.09 -7.24
C GLU A 130 12.26 -0.32 -7.28
N ALA A 131 11.47 -1.38 -7.06
CA ALA A 131 11.95 -2.76 -7.18
C ALA A 131 12.32 -3.10 -8.63
N VAL A 132 11.53 -2.66 -9.60
CA VAL A 132 11.81 -2.80 -11.03
C VAL A 132 13.10 -2.05 -11.39
N VAL A 133 13.23 -0.79 -10.97
CA VAL A 133 14.45 -0.01 -11.20
C VAL A 133 15.67 -0.62 -10.50
N MET A 134 15.50 -1.14 -9.28
CA MET A 134 16.56 -1.83 -8.55
C MET A 134 17.02 -3.10 -9.26
N SER A 135 16.11 -3.88 -9.83
CA SER A 135 16.49 -5.13 -10.51
C SER A 135 17.39 -4.86 -11.73
N ASN A 136 17.14 -3.79 -12.47
CA ASN A 136 18.06 -3.34 -13.54
C ASN A 136 19.44 -2.94 -12.98
N ARG A 137 19.51 -2.26 -11.83
CA ARG A 137 20.81 -1.94 -11.19
C ARG A 137 21.59 -3.19 -10.79
N VAL A 138 20.89 -4.28 -10.44
CA VAL A 138 21.49 -5.55 -10.02
C VAL A 138 22.09 -6.31 -11.21
N ASN A 139 21.35 -6.45 -12.31
CA ASN A 139 21.74 -7.32 -13.41
C ASN A 139 21.92 -6.61 -14.77
N HIS A 140 21.69 -5.30 -14.83
CA HIS A 140 21.85 -4.45 -16.02
C HIS A 140 20.97 -4.85 -17.23
N ARG A 141 19.88 -5.57 -16.98
CA ARG A 141 18.94 -6.02 -18.01
C ARG A 141 17.71 -5.10 -18.04
N LYS A 142 17.00 -5.05 -19.16
CA LYS A 142 15.99 -4.01 -19.43
C LYS A 142 14.59 -4.55 -19.72
N GLU A 143 14.40 -5.86 -19.75
CA GLU A 143 13.08 -6.47 -19.95
C GLU A 143 12.49 -6.91 -18.62
N PHE A 144 11.20 -6.67 -18.44
CA PHE A 144 10.44 -7.03 -17.24
C PHE A 144 9.16 -7.74 -17.64
N LEU A 145 8.94 -8.92 -17.10
CA LEU A 145 7.69 -9.65 -17.28
C LEU A 145 6.78 -9.35 -16.10
N VAL A 146 5.68 -8.67 -16.34
CA VAL A 146 4.77 -8.20 -15.29
C VAL A 146 3.42 -8.89 -15.45
N SER A 147 2.98 -9.63 -14.44
CA SER A 147 1.67 -10.26 -14.46
C SER A 147 0.55 -9.23 -14.54
N ARG A 148 -0.47 -9.48 -15.36
CA ARG A 148 -1.73 -8.73 -15.33
C ARG A 148 -2.50 -8.89 -14.02
N GLY A 149 -2.17 -9.90 -13.20
CA GLY A 149 -2.67 -10.06 -11.84
C GLY A 149 -2.06 -9.08 -10.83
N VAL A 150 -1.02 -8.32 -11.18
CA VAL A 150 -0.50 -7.20 -10.36
C VAL A 150 -1.50 -6.05 -10.39
N HIS A 151 -1.68 -5.39 -9.24
CA HIS A 151 -2.58 -4.25 -9.09
C HIS A 151 -2.42 -3.23 -10.24
N PRO A 152 -3.50 -2.88 -10.95
CA PRO A 152 -3.41 -2.07 -12.17
C PRO A 152 -2.79 -0.69 -11.94
N GLU A 153 -3.06 -0.02 -10.82
CA GLU A 153 -2.42 1.24 -10.48
C GLU A 153 -0.91 1.06 -10.23
N TYR A 154 -0.49 -0.03 -9.62
CA TYR A 154 0.94 -0.32 -9.41
C TYR A 154 1.67 -0.49 -10.73
N ARG A 155 1.04 -1.15 -11.71
CA ARG A 155 1.58 -1.28 -13.07
C ARG A 155 1.73 0.08 -13.74
N LYS A 156 0.71 0.96 -13.65
CA LYS A 156 0.75 2.33 -14.20
C LYS A 156 1.79 3.21 -13.54
N VAL A 157 1.96 3.12 -12.21
CA VAL A 157 3.02 3.85 -11.51
C VAL A 157 4.39 3.37 -11.98
N THR A 158 4.57 2.05 -12.13
CA THR A 158 5.81 1.47 -12.65
C THR A 158 6.10 1.96 -14.07
N GLU A 159 5.12 2.00 -14.95
CA GLU A 159 5.25 2.59 -16.30
C GLU A 159 5.66 4.07 -16.23
N THR A 160 5.08 4.83 -15.32
CA THR A 160 5.43 6.25 -15.11
C THR A 160 6.89 6.42 -14.70
N TYR A 161 7.36 5.62 -13.74
CA TYR A 161 8.75 5.66 -13.27
C TYR A 161 9.76 5.27 -14.36
N THR A 162 9.36 4.37 -15.24
CA THR A 162 10.26 3.81 -16.27
C THR A 162 10.14 4.51 -17.63
N ARG A 163 9.19 5.43 -17.79
CA ARG A 163 8.86 6.09 -19.06
C ARG A 163 10.04 6.80 -19.74
N GLY A 164 10.97 7.32 -18.96
CA GLY A 164 12.17 8.01 -19.46
C GLY A 164 13.38 7.10 -19.66
N SER A 165 13.23 5.79 -19.47
CA SER A 165 14.28 4.79 -19.62
C SER A 165 13.99 3.85 -20.80
N ASP A 166 14.98 3.09 -21.22
CA ASP A 166 14.85 2.07 -22.27
C ASP A 166 14.27 0.75 -21.74
N PHE A 167 13.42 0.79 -20.73
CA PHE A 167 12.85 -0.41 -20.12
C PHE A 167 11.66 -0.91 -20.94
N ASN A 168 11.59 -2.22 -21.11
CA ASN A 168 10.50 -2.91 -21.78
C ASN A 168 9.68 -3.72 -20.77
N LEU A 169 8.51 -3.19 -20.40
CA LEU A 169 7.56 -3.88 -19.53
C LEU A 169 6.58 -4.69 -20.37
N LYS A 170 6.69 -6.01 -20.33
CA LYS A 170 5.81 -6.93 -21.04
C LYS A 170 4.78 -7.52 -20.09
N GLU A 171 3.52 -7.27 -20.36
CA GLU A 171 2.43 -7.87 -19.59
C GLU A 171 2.25 -9.37 -19.91
N ILE A 172 2.08 -10.18 -18.86
CA ILE A 172 1.76 -11.60 -18.93
C ILE A 172 0.31 -11.80 -18.48
N SER A 173 -0.49 -12.45 -19.30
CA SER A 173 -1.88 -12.76 -18.99
C SER A 173 -2.02 -13.70 -17.80
N PHE A 174 -3.22 -13.77 -17.26
CA PHE A 174 -3.66 -14.81 -16.34
C PHE A 174 -4.48 -15.89 -17.11
N ASP A 175 -4.53 -17.07 -16.52
CA ASP A 175 -5.28 -18.23 -17.05
C ASP A 175 -6.78 -18.16 -16.68
N GLU A 176 -7.52 -19.19 -17.05
CA GLU A 176 -8.96 -19.31 -16.75
C GLU A 176 -9.28 -19.40 -15.24
N LYS A 177 -8.26 -19.71 -14.43
CA LYS A 177 -8.36 -19.75 -12.98
C LYS A 177 -8.06 -18.40 -12.33
N GLY A 178 -7.72 -17.38 -13.12
CA GLY A 178 -7.31 -16.06 -12.63
C GLY A 178 -5.90 -16.03 -12.05
N LYS A 179 -5.08 -17.06 -12.29
CA LYS A 179 -3.67 -17.12 -11.90
C LYS A 179 -2.78 -16.71 -13.05
N THR A 180 -1.62 -16.16 -12.74
CA THR A 180 -0.61 -15.82 -13.76
C THR A 180 -0.22 -17.05 -14.58
N ASP A 181 -0.19 -16.92 -15.91
CA ASP A 181 0.25 -17.99 -16.80
C ASP A 181 1.77 -18.22 -16.69
N ILE A 182 2.14 -19.20 -15.87
CA ILE A 182 3.53 -19.59 -15.63
C ILE A 182 4.23 -20.07 -16.90
N SER A 183 3.48 -20.69 -17.80
CA SER A 183 4.02 -21.17 -19.09
C SER A 183 4.36 -19.98 -19.99
N ALA A 184 3.50 -18.97 -20.03
CA ALA A 184 3.76 -17.73 -20.77
C ALA A 184 4.97 -16.99 -20.23
N ILE A 185 5.16 -16.93 -18.90
CA ILE A 185 6.39 -16.40 -18.30
C ILE A 185 7.60 -17.17 -18.83
N THR A 186 7.60 -18.48 -18.67
CA THR A 186 8.76 -19.33 -19.04
C THR A 186 9.13 -19.16 -20.52
N ASN A 187 8.12 -19.13 -21.40
CA ASN A 187 8.32 -18.97 -22.85
C ASN A 187 8.74 -17.54 -23.25
N SER A 188 8.55 -16.57 -22.38
CA SER A 188 8.92 -15.16 -22.60
C SER A 188 10.27 -14.77 -22.00
N LEU A 189 10.91 -15.64 -21.23
CA LEU A 189 12.23 -15.39 -20.67
C LEU A 189 13.27 -15.24 -21.78
N THR A 190 14.07 -14.19 -21.69
CA THR A 190 15.23 -13.93 -22.55
C THR A 190 16.46 -13.67 -21.69
N GLU A 191 17.64 -13.64 -22.30
CA GLU A 191 18.89 -13.23 -21.62
C GLU A 191 18.82 -11.77 -21.14
N ASN A 192 17.91 -10.93 -21.68
CA ASN A 192 17.71 -9.55 -21.28
C ASN A 192 16.62 -9.38 -20.22
N THR A 193 15.93 -10.45 -19.80
CA THR A 193 14.90 -10.38 -18.75
C THR A 193 15.54 -10.08 -17.40
N SER A 194 15.23 -8.90 -16.85
CA SER A 194 15.75 -8.42 -15.56
C SER A 194 14.98 -9.02 -14.39
N ALA A 195 13.65 -8.97 -14.45
CA ALA A 195 12.80 -9.49 -13.38
C ALA A 195 11.45 -9.98 -13.91
N VAL A 196 10.88 -10.91 -13.14
CA VAL A 196 9.46 -11.30 -13.21
C VAL A 196 8.75 -10.69 -12.01
N VAL A 197 7.61 -10.05 -12.23
CA VAL A 197 6.78 -9.40 -11.21
C VAL A 197 5.47 -10.15 -11.09
N LEU A 198 5.17 -10.64 -9.89
CA LEU A 198 3.92 -11.30 -9.51
C LEU A 198 3.32 -10.62 -8.29
N GLN A 199 2.02 -10.77 -8.08
CA GLN A 199 1.35 -10.36 -6.85
C GLN A 199 0.60 -11.53 -6.24
N SER A 200 0.73 -11.75 -4.93
CA SER A 200 -0.02 -12.81 -4.24
C SER A 200 -0.46 -12.36 -2.85
N PRO A 201 -1.79 -12.40 -2.54
CA PRO A 201 -2.89 -12.62 -3.48
C PRO A 201 -2.87 -11.59 -4.60
N ASN A 202 -3.27 -11.99 -5.82
CA ASN A 202 -3.27 -11.07 -6.95
C ASN A 202 -4.50 -10.15 -6.93
N PHE A 203 -4.57 -9.19 -7.86
CA PHE A 203 -5.65 -8.20 -7.89
C PHE A 203 -7.04 -8.81 -8.12
N LEU A 204 -7.12 -10.04 -8.63
CA LEU A 204 -8.38 -10.78 -8.79
C LEU A 204 -8.75 -11.62 -7.55
N GLY A 205 -7.96 -11.45 -6.46
CA GLY A 205 -8.13 -12.15 -5.18
C GLY A 205 -7.51 -13.55 -5.13
N THR A 206 -6.98 -14.08 -6.24
CA THR A 206 -6.47 -15.45 -6.28
C THR A 206 -5.07 -15.57 -5.69
N VAL A 207 -4.82 -16.68 -4.98
CA VAL A 207 -3.49 -17.00 -4.43
C VAL A 207 -2.63 -17.63 -5.54
N GLU A 208 -1.50 -17.04 -5.84
CA GLU A 208 -0.58 -17.48 -6.89
C GLU A 208 0.29 -18.67 -6.46
N GLU A 209 0.61 -19.52 -7.42
CA GLU A 209 1.52 -20.65 -7.26
C GLU A 209 2.76 -20.44 -8.13
N TYR A 210 3.80 -19.86 -7.57
CA TYR A 210 5.00 -19.45 -8.31
C TYR A 210 6.30 -20.09 -7.85
N ALA A 211 6.28 -20.96 -6.85
CA ALA A 211 7.49 -21.61 -6.35
C ALA A 211 8.27 -22.39 -7.44
N SER A 212 7.56 -22.93 -8.42
CA SER A 212 8.16 -23.64 -9.56
C SER A 212 8.96 -22.75 -10.51
N LEU A 213 8.79 -21.43 -10.45
CA LEU A 213 9.58 -20.50 -11.27
C LEU A 213 11.02 -20.36 -10.78
N LYS A 214 11.26 -20.56 -9.48
CA LYS A 214 12.54 -20.19 -8.84
C LYS A 214 13.76 -20.79 -9.54
N GLU A 215 13.74 -22.07 -9.87
CA GLU A 215 14.84 -22.74 -10.52
C GLU A 215 15.16 -22.12 -11.89
N LYS A 216 14.15 -21.99 -12.75
CA LYS A 216 14.29 -21.41 -14.09
C LYS A 216 14.75 -19.95 -14.08
N LEU A 217 14.22 -19.15 -13.15
CA LEU A 217 14.63 -17.75 -13.01
C LEU A 217 16.10 -17.65 -12.53
N THR A 218 16.50 -18.54 -11.63
CA THR A 218 17.89 -18.58 -11.14
C THR A 218 18.86 -18.97 -12.26
N GLU A 219 18.53 -19.98 -13.06
CA GLU A 219 19.34 -20.41 -14.22
C GLU A 219 19.46 -19.29 -15.25
N ASN A 220 18.40 -18.55 -15.49
CA ASN A 220 18.40 -17.41 -16.42
C ASN A 220 19.09 -16.17 -15.81
N GLY A 221 19.26 -16.06 -14.50
CA GLY A 221 19.77 -14.87 -13.79
C GLY A 221 18.74 -13.75 -13.69
N THR A 222 17.45 -14.09 -13.76
CA THR A 222 16.31 -13.20 -13.63
C THR A 222 15.84 -13.12 -12.18
N LEU A 223 15.50 -11.93 -11.68
CA LEU A 223 15.02 -11.75 -10.31
C LEU A 223 13.51 -12.01 -10.22
N LEU A 224 13.08 -12.52 -9.08
CA LEU A 224 11.68 -12.66 -8.73
C LEU A 224 11.25 -11.55 -7.77
N ILE A 225 10.36 -10.67 -8.23
CA ILE A 225 9.72 -9.62 -7.43
C ILE A 225 8.31 -10.08 -7.09
N VAL A 226 7.98 -10.15 -5.81
CA VAL A 226 6.65 -10.49 -5.33
C VAL A 226 6.01 -9.28 -4.65
N VAL A 227 4.83 -8.90 -5.13
CA VAL A 227 4.00 -7.83 -4.57
C VAL A 227 3.00 -8.43 -3.58
N VAL A 228 2.85 -7.80 -2.43
CA VAL A 228 1.83 -8.12 -1.42
C VAL A 228 1.01 -6.86 -1.18
N ALA A 229 -0.14 -6.75 -1.84
CA ALA A 229 -1.04 -5.60 -1.68
C ALA A 229 -1.85 -5.68 -0.39
N GLU A 230 -2.13 -6.90 0.09
CA GLU A 230 -2.83 -7.17 1.34
C GLU A 230 -1.89 -7.88 2.34
N ALA A 231 -1.24 -7.09 3.20
CA ALA A 231 -0.22 -7.60 4.12
C ALA A 231 -0.76 -8.58 5.16
N LEU A 232 -2.05 -8.48 5.54
CA LEU A 232 -2.67 -9.38 6.50
C LEU A 232 -2.73 -10.83 5.98
N SER A 233 -2.71 -11.03 4.66
CA SER A 233 -2.67 -12.36 4.03
C SER A 233 -1.46 -13.19 4.49
N LEU A 234 -0.36 -12.54 4.87
CA LEU A 234 0.85 -13.19 5.37
C LEU A 234 0.67 -13.86 6.76
N GLY A 235 -0.47 -13.62 7.42
CA GLY A 235 -0.86 -14.35 8.63
C GLY A 235 -1.28 -15.81 8.38
N VAL A 236 -1.63 -16.16 7.13
CA VAL A 236 -2.06 -17.52 6.73
C VAL A 236 -1.31 -18.07 5.52
N LEU A 237 -0.76 -17.22 4.66
CA LEU A 237 0.05 -17.63 3.52
C LEU A 237 1.52 -17.74 3.91
N GLN A 238 2.24 -18.62 3.25
CA GLN A 238 3.68 -18.70 3.42
C GLN A 238 4.36 -17.42 2.91
N ALA A 239 5.37 -16.98 3.63
CA ALA A 239 6.13 -15.78 3.28
C ALA A 239 6.77 -15.90 1.88
N PRO A 240 6.71 -14.86 1.03
CA PRO A 240 7.25 -14.89 -0.32
C PRO A 240 8.75 -15.25 -0.37
N GLY A 241 9.51 -14.88 0.64
CA GLY A 241 10.92 -15.24 0.77
C GLY A 241 11.16 -16.75 0.85
N ALA A 242 10.24 -17.52 1.46
CA ALA A 242 10.30 -18.97 1.51
C ALA A 242 10.08 -19.62 0.13
N HIS A 243 9.34 -18.96 -0.75
CA HIS A 243 9.12 -19.38 -2.14
C HIS A 243 10.16 -18.84 -3.12
N GLY A 244 11.27 -18.27 -2.60
CA GLY A 244 12.40 -17.86 -3.41
C GLY A 244 12.33 -16.46 -4.01
N ALA A 245 11.46 -15.58 -3.52
CA ALA A 245 11.48 -14.18 -3.91
C ALA A 245 12.86 -13.56 -3.63
N ASP A 246 13.34 -12.74 -4.57
CA ASP A 246 14.55 -11.94 -4.43
C ASP A 246 14.24 -10.56 -3.84
N ILE A 247 13.08 -10.00 -4.19
CA ILE A 247 12.56 -8.74 -3.67
C ILE A 247 11.07 -8.93 -3.34
N VAL A 248 10.65 -8.44 -2.18
CA VAL A 248 9.26 -8.41 -1.76
C VAL A 248 8.87 -6.97 -1.47
N VAL A 249 7.84 -6.50 -2.12
CA VAL A 249 7.29 -5.15 -1.93
C VAL A 249 5.79 -5.22 -1.69
N GLY A 250 5.23 -4.21 -1.08
CA GLY A 250 3.79 -4.22 -0.86
C GLY A 250 3.27 -3.01 -0.12
N GLU A 251 1.98 -3.11 0.20
CA GLU A 251 1.25 -2.08 0.92
C GLU A 251 1.00 -2.53 2.37
N GLY A 252 1.33 -1.66 3.29
CA GLY A 252 1.12 -1.90 4.72
C GLY A 252 -0.11 -1.19 5.29
N GLN A 253 -1.04 -0.70 4.46
CA GLN A 253 -2.25 -0.02 4.93
C GLN A 253 -3.05 -0.92 5.89
N SER A 254 -3.19 -2.20 5.59
CA SER A 254 -3.87 -3.19 6.44
C SER A 254 -3.20 -3.46 7.79
N LEU A 255 -2.01 -2.92 8.02
CA LEU A 255 -1.28 -2.99 9.28
C LEU A 255 -1.68 -1.85 10.25
N GLY A 256 -2.98 -1.62 10.42
CA GLY A 256 -3.52 -0.68 11.41
C GLY A 256 -3.70 0.75 10.94
N LEU A 257 -3.62 1.02 9.63
CA LEU A 257 -3.90 2.33 9.06
C LEU A 257 -5.35 2.41 8.54
N PRO A 258 -6.07 3.51 8.78
CA PRO A 258 -7.40 3.70 8.21
C PRO A 258 -7.32 3.93 6.69
N VAL A 259 -8.43 3.70 5.99
CA VAL A 259 -8.53 3.96 4.53
C VAL A 259 -8.35 5.44 4.19
N SER A 260 -8.80 6.36 5.05
CA SER A 260 -8.52 7.81 5.03
C SER A 260 -8.58 8.47 3.65
N TYR A 261 -9.61 8.17 2.85
CA TYR A 261 -9.81 8.73 1.50
C TYR A 261 -8.62 8.52 0.53
N GLY A 262 -7.80 7.50 0.77
CA GLY A 262 -6.67 7.14 -0.09
C GLY A 262 -5.29 7.43 0.50
N GLY A 263 -5.19 7.66 1.79
CA GLY A 263 -3.89 7.80 2.45
C GLY A 263 -3.80 8.91 3.50
N PRO A 264 -2.58 9.11 4.07
CA PRO A 264 -1.34 8.42 3.69
C PRO A 264 -1.32 6.95 4.08
N TYR A 265 -0.63 6.12 3.27
CA TYR A 265 -0.39 4.70 3.54
C TYR A 265 1.10 4.45 3.83
N VAL A 266 1.53 3.19 3.79
CA VAL A 266 2.93 2.83 4.04
C VAL A 266 3.36 1.68 3.14
N GLY A 267 4.22 1.96 2.18
CA GLY A 267 4.85 0.91 1.39
C GLY A 267 5.95 0.19 2.19
N PHE A 268 6.13 -1.09 1.95
CA PHE A 268 7.29 -1.81 2.45
C PHE A 268 8.13 -2.38 1.30
N PHE A 269 9.41 -2.51 1.59
CA PHE A 269 10.40 -3.03 0.65
C PHE A 269 11.39 -3.92 1.40
N ALA A 270 11.46 -5.19 1.01
CA ALA A 270 12.37 -6.15 1.61
C ALA A 270 13.11 -6.95 0.54
N THR A 271 14.34 -7.36 0.82
CA THR A 271 15.21 -8.05 -0.14
C THR A 271 16.21 -8.97 0.54
N ARG A 272 17.00 -9.69 -0.25
CA ARG A 272 18.12 -10.50 0.22
C ARG A 272 19.31 -9.61 0.60
N GLU A 273 20.09 -10.03 1.57
CA GLU A 273 21.25 -9.27 2.09
C GLU A 273 22.25 -8.90 0.97
N LYS A 274 22.47 -9.81 0.03
CA LYS A 274 23.36 -9.58 -1.12
C LYS A 274 23.01 -8.35 -1.95
N PHE A 275 21.76 -7.84 -1.86
CA PHE A 275 21.27 -6.67 -2.59
C PHE A 275 21.20 -5.40 -1.75
N LEU A 276 21.62 -5.43 -0.50
CA LEU A 276 21.54 -4.31 0.45
C LEU A 276 22.03 -2.98 -0.13
N ARG A 277 23.11 -2.99 -0.89
CA ARG A 277 23.71 -1.76 -1.47
C ARG A 277 22.92 -1.16 -2.63
N GLN A 278 22.05 -1.93 -3.28
CA GLN A 278 21.18 -1.50 -4.37
C GLN A 278 19.77 -1.11 -3.91
N MET A 279 19.43 -1.45 -2.68
CA MET A 279 18.12 -1.22 -2.10
C MET A 279 17.79 0.29 -2.01
N PRO A 280 16.57 0.74 -2.39
CA PRO A 280 16.14 2.12 -2.20
C PRO A 280 15.77 2.41 -0.74
N GLY A 281 15.64 3.69 -0.41
CA GLY A 281 15.14 4.15 0.88
C GLY A 281 16.15 4.09 2.01
N ARG A 282 15.75 4.62 3.16
CA ARG A 282 16.55 4.69 4.37
C ARG A 282 16.65 3.34 5.08
N LEU A 283 17.71 3.20 5.85
CA LEU A 283 17.97 2.04 6.69
C LEU A 283 18.38 2.50 8.08
N ALA A 284 17.70 2.01 9.11
CA ALA A 284 18.17 2.09 10.48
C ALA A 284 18.99 0.84 10.79
N GLY A 285 20.13 1.04 11.43
CA GLY A 285 21.02 -0.03 11.90
C GLY A 285 21.22 0.03 13.40
N GLU A 286 21.45 -1.13 14.01
CA GLU A 286 21.86 -1.23 15.41
C GLU A 286 23.37 -1.05 15.54
N THR A 287 23.79 -0.36 16.58
CA THR A 287 25.19 -0.10 16.95
C THR A 287 25.33 -0.03 18.47
N VAL A 288 26.51 0.32 18.94
CA VAL A 288 26.76 0.61 20.34
C VAL A 288 27.35 2.02 20.50
N ASP A 289 27.02 2.69 21.59
CA ASP A 289 27.59 3.99 21.95
C ASP A 289 29.02 3.80 22.53
N GLN A 290 29.67 4.92 22.84
CA GLN A 290 31.02 4.93 23.44
C GLN A 290 31.16 4.18 24.77
N ASN A 291 30.05 3.92 25.45
CA ASN A 291 29.97 3.15 26.69
C ASN A 291 29.57 1.68 26.48
N GLY A 292 29.46 1.23 25.22
CA GLY A 292 29.02 -0.11 24.87
C GLY A 292 27.52 -0.33 25.00
N LYS A 293 26.70 0.72 25.21
CA LYS A 293 25.26 0.63 25.29
C LYS A 293 24.65 0.58 23.88
N ARG A 294 23.65 -0.28 23.69
CA ARG A 294 22.89 -0.40 22.44
C ARG A 294 22.34 0.94 21.98
N ALA A 295 22.54 1.24 20.72
CA ALA A 295 22.11 2.49 20.08
C ALA A 295 21.70 2.22 18.63
N TYR A 296 21.04 3.19 17.99
CA TYR A 296 20.56 3.11 16.62
C TYR A 296 21.05 4.30 15.80
N VAL A 297 21.30 4.07 14.51
CA VAL A 297 21.77 5.09 13.56
C VAL A 297 21.12 4.88 12.19
N LEU A 298 21.07 5.95 11.39
CA LEU A 298 20.86 5.80 9.95
C LEU A 298 22.15 5.23 9.32
N THR A 299 22.02 4.20 8.53
CA THR A 299 23.17 3.52 7.91
C THR A 299 23.12 3.60 6.38
N LEU A 300 24.29 3.47 5.73
CA LEU A 300 24.44 3.50 4.28
C LEU A 300 23.87 4.76 3.61
N SER A 301 23.84 5.88 4.30
CA SER A 301 23.29 7.18 3.82
C SER A 301 23.97 7.68 2.55
N THR A 302 25.18 7.20 2.24
CA THR A 302 25.89 7.54 0.98
C THR A 302 25.15 7.12 -0.29
N ARG A 303 24.08 6.31 -0.20
CA ARG A 303 23.21 5.93 -1.33
C ARG A 303 22.13 6.97 -1.60
N GLU A 304 21.85 7.84 -0.63
CA GLU A 304 20.70 8.73 -0.64
C GLU A 304 20.93 10.00 -1.47
N GLN A 305 19.83 10.60 -1.92
CA GLN A 305 19.81 11.75 -2.83
C GLN A 305 20.49 13.00 -2.24
N HIS A 306 20.35 13.27 -0.95
CA HIS A 306 20.95 14.44 -0.31
C HIS A 306 22.49 14.39 -0.27
N ILE A 307 23.10 13.22 -0.48
CA ILE A 307 24.55 13.03 -0.59
C ILE A 307 24.99 12.88 -2.04
N ARG A 308 24.37 11.97 -2.80
CA ARG A 308 24.79 11.63 -4.16
C ARG A 308 24.10 12.43 -5.26
N ARG A 309 23.06 13.19 -4.95
CA ARG A 309 22.30 13.99 -5.90
C ARG A 309 21.80 13.15 -7.08
N GLU A 310 22.16 13.49 -8.32
CA GLU A 310 21.79 12.77 -9.55
C GLU A 310 22.32 11.33 -9.63
N ARG A 311 23.32 11.01 -8.83
CA ARG A 311 23.92 9.65 -8.75
C ARG A 311 23.32 8.80 -7.62
N ALA A 312 22.27 9.26 -6.97
CA ALA A 312 21.62 8.52 -5.91
C ALA A 312 21.03 7.20 -6.43
N THR A 313 20.92 6.23 -5.55
CA THR A 313 20.34 4.92 -5.86
C THR A 313 18.86 5.05 -6.23
N SER A 314 18.15 6.05 -5.69
CA SER A 314 16.72 6.27 -5.87
C SER A 314 16.37 7.74 -5.68
N ASN A 315 15.23 8.15 -6.21
CA ASN A 315 14.62 9.45 -5.96
C ASN A 315 13.85 9.52 -4.63
N ILE A 316 13.75 8.43 -3.89
CA ILE A 316 13.11 8.40 -2.57
C ILE A 316 13.90 9.30 -1.62
N CYS A 317 13.24 10.36 -1.14
CA CYS A 317 13.85 11.36 -0.26
C CYS A 317 13.60 11.06 1.22
N THR A 318 12.41 10.56 1.54
CA THR A 318 11.99 10.28 2.91
C THR A 318 11.22 8.95 2.96
N ASN A 319 10.63 8.64 4.11
CA ASN A 319 9.78 7.48 4.33
C ASN A 319 8.49 7.92 5.04
N GLN A 320 7.52 7.04 5.17
CA GLN A 320 6.27 7.25 5.90
C GLN A 320 6.46 6.94 7.39
N GLY A 321 7.29 7.73 8.09
CA GLY A 321 7.73 7.42 9.45
C GLY A 321 6.62 7.18 10.45
N LEU A 322 5.59 8.04 10.49
CA LEU A 322 4.46 7.90 11.41
C LEU A 322 3.56 6.70 11.05
N CYS A 323 3.37 6.44 9.76
CA CYS A 323 2.62 5.27 9.29
C CYS A 323 3.38 3.96 9.57
N ALA A 324 4.71 3.96 9.41
CA ALA A 324 5.55 2.82 9.76
C ALA A 324 5.52 2.54 11.27
N LEU A 325 5.50 3.60 12.10
CA LEU A 325 5.31 3.47 13.55
C LEU A 325 3.94 2.86 13.87
N ALA A 326 2.86 3.35 13.22
CA ALA A 326 1.51 2.80 13.41
C ALA A 326 1.47 1.30 13.07
N ALA A 327 2.08 0.91 11.96
CA ALA A 327 2.20 -0.49 11.55
C ALA A 327 3.01 -1.33 12.55
N ALA A 328 4.11 -0.81 13.08
CA ALA A 328 4.90 -1.47 14.11
C ALA A 328 4.10 -1.65 15.42
N ILE A 329 3.35 -0.64 15.85
CA ILE A 329 2.47 -0.72 17.01
C ILE A 329 1.37 -1.77 16.78
N PHE A 330 0.74 -1.77 15.62
CA PHE A 330 -0.28 -2.77 15.23
C PHE A 330 0.27 -4.19 15.34
N MET A 331 1.37 -4.47 14.68
CA MET A 331 2.00 -5.80 14.69
C MET A 331 2.44 -6.22 16.08
N SER A 332 2.97 -5.29 16.89
CA SER A 332 3.36 -5.56 18.29
C SER A 332 2.15 -5.82 19.18
N THR A 333 1.05 -5.09 18.97
CA THR A 333 -0.18 -5.23 19.78
C THR A 333 -0.85 -6.58 19.52
N LEU A 334 -0.98 -6.97 18.26
CA LEU A 334 -1.56 -8.26 17.91
C LEU A 334 -0.62 -9.43 18.21
N GLY A 335 0.66 -9.23 18.06
CA GLY A 335 1.66 -10.30 18.10
C GLY A 335 1.40 -11.39 17.06
N LYS A 336 2.20 -12.44 17.07
CA LYS A 336 2.08 -13.55 16.11
C LYS A 336 0.72 -14.22 16.11
N GLN A 337 0.15 -14.43 17.30
CA GLN A 337 -1.12 -15.13 17.45
C GLN A 337 -2.28 -14.28 16.98
N GLY A 338 -2.44 -13.04 17.47
CA GLY A 338 -3.53 -12.15 17.08
C GLY A 338 -3.51 -11.82 15.59
N PHE A 339 -2.32 -11.61 15.01
CA PHE A 339 -2.17 -11.38 13.57
C PHE A 339 -2.71 -12.58 12.76
N ARG A 340 -2.34 -13.80 13.15
CA ARG A 340 -2.84 -15.02 12.52
C ARG A 340 -4.35 -15.20 12.72
N GLU A 341 -4.86 -14.97 13.91
CA GLU A 341 -6.31 -15.09 14.22
C GLU A 341 -7.13 -14.13 13.37
N MET A 342 -6.66 -12.88 13.21
CA MET A 342 -7.29 -11.88 12.38
C MET A 342 -7.29 -12.31 10.89
N ALA A 343 -6.17 -12.80 10.37
CA ALA A 343 -6.07 -13.31 9.00
C ALA A 343 -6.98 -14.53 8.76
N VAL A 344 -7.04 -15.47 9.72
CA VAL A 344 -7.94 -16.62 9.65
C VAL A 344 -9.41 -16.18 9.66
N LEU A 345 -9.75 -15.16 10.43
CA LEU A 345 -11.12 -14.64 10.48
C LEU A 345 -11.54 -14.03 9.15
N ASN A 346 -10.65 -13.25 8.52
CA ASN A 346 -10.84 -12.73 7.15
C ASN A 346 -11.13 -13.86 6.18
N LEU A 347 -10.24 -14.85 6.11
CA LEU A 347 -10.35 -15.99 5.21
C LEU A 347 -11.68 -16.75 5.42
N ARG A 348 -12.06 -17.00 6.67
CA ARG A 348 -13.31 -17.72 6.99
C ARG A 348 -14.55 -16.94 6.55
N LYS A 349 -14.61 -15.64 6.81
CA LYS A 349 -15.73 -14.78 6.44
C LYS A 349 -15.82 -14.64 4.92
N SER A 350 -14.69 -14.45 4.24
CA SER A 350 -14.63 -14.41 2.77
C SER A 350 -15.13 -15.72 2.15
N ASN A 351 -14.66 -16.86 2.63
CA ASN A 351 -15.12 -18.16 2.16
C ASN A 351 -16.62 -18.40 2.44
N TYR A 352 -17.11 -17.93 3.59
CA TYR A 352 -18.54 -17.99 3.90
C TYR A 352 -19.35 -17.23 2.85
N LEU A 353 -19.04 -15.98 2.58
CA LEU A 353 -19.75 -15.18 1.58
C LEU A 353 -19.58 -15.74 0.17
N LYS A 354 -18.37 -16.13 -0.22
CA LYS A 354 -18.09 -16.77 -1.53
C LYS A 354 -18.98 -17.99 -1.76
N ASN A 355 -19.10 -18.87 -0.76
CA ASN A 355 -19.98 -20.04 -0.82
C ASN A 355 -21.46 -19.65 -0.87
N ARG A 356 -21.88 -18.64 -0.12
CA ARG A 356 -23.26 -18.15 -0.11
C ARG A 356 -23.65 -17.59 -1.49
N LEU A 357 -22.76 -16.77 -2.10
CA LEU A 357 -22.98 -16.17 -3.42
C LEU A 357 -22.93 -17.18 -4.57
N ALA A 358 -22.22 -18.28 -4.42
CA ALA A 358 -22.21 -19.37 -5.41
C ALA A 358 -23.59 -20.01 -5.61
N HIS A 359 -24.53 -19.81 -4.69
CA HIS A 359 -25.90 -20.33 -4.75
C HIS A 359 -26.93 -19.27 -5.14
N VAL A 360 -26.53 -18.01 -5.33
CA VAL A 360 -27.42 -16.95 -5.79
C VAL A 360 -27.68 -17.13 -7.29
N PRO A 361 -28.95 -17.23 -7.74
CA PRO A 361 -29.28 -17.43 -9.14
C PRO A 361 -28.67 -16.37 -10.05
N ASN A 362 -28.19 -16.77 -11.21
CA ASN A 362 -27.62 -15.93 -12.26
C ASN A 362 -26.28 -15.23 -11.90
N PHE A 363 -25.77 -15.35 -10.67
CA PHE A 363 -24.43 -14.92 -10.29
C PHE A 363 -23.47 -16.11 -10.32
N LYS A 364 -22.18 -15.84 -10.60
CA LYS A 364 -21.16 -16.90 -10.62
C LYS A 364 -19.88 -16.42 -9.96
N ILE A 365 -19.24 -17.30 -9.18
CA ILE A 365 -17.86 -17.09 -8.79
C ILE A 365 -16.98 -17.28 -10.04
N ARG A 366 -16.35 -16.21 -10.52
CA ARG A 366 -15.64 -16.21 -11.81
C ARG A 366 -14.40 -17.10 -11.77
N PHE A 367 -13.67 -17.08 -10.66
CA PHE A 367 -12.48 -17.91 -10.45
C PHE A 367 -12.68 -18.80 -9.22
N THR A 368 -12.61 -20.11 -9.41
CA THR A 368 -12.93 -21.12 -8.38
C THR A 368 -11.71 -21.54 -7.56
N THR A 369 -10.58 -20.86 -7.72
CA THR A 369 -9.33 -21.12 -6.99
C THR A 369 -9.36 -20.57 -5.56
N ASP A 370 -8.31 -20.88 -4.79
CA ASP A 370 -8.11 -20.34 -3.46
C ASP A 370 -7.94 -18.81 -3.50
N THR A 371 -8.62 -18.15 -2.59
CA THR A 371 -8.60 -16.69 -2.42
C THR A 371 -8.37 -16.36 -0.95
N PHE A 372 -7.96 -15.15 -0.65
CA PHE A 372 -7.82 -14.70 0.74
C PHE A 372 -9.09 -13.96 1.20
N ASN A 373 -9.15 -12.65 1.04
CA ASN A 373 -10.27 -11.80 1.46
C ASN A 373 -11.00 -11.14 0.28
N GLU A 374 -10.54 -11.36 -0.94
CA GLU A 374 -11.17 -10.88 -2.16
C GLU A 374 -11.46 -12.03 -3.12
N PHE A 375 -12.53 -11.88 -3.90
CA PHE A 375 -12.87 -12.80 -4.99
C PHE A 375 -13.73 -12.09 -6.05
N VAL A 376 -13.74 -12.62 -7.28
CA VAL A 376 -14.48 -12.05 -8.40
C VAL A 376 -15.83 -12.70 -8.55
N LEU A 377 -16.89 -11.87 -8.54
CA LEU A 377 -18.28 -12.23 -8.77
C LEU A 377 -18.72 -11.74 -10.17
N GLU A 378 -19.13 -12.65 -11.04
CA GLU A 378 -19.73 -12.35 -12.34
C GLU A 378 -21.24 -12.10 -12.16
N CYS A 379 -21.71 -10.96 -12.64
CA CYS A 379 -23.09 -10.48 -12.51
C CYS A 379 -23.91 -10.76 -13.78
N PRO A 380 -25.24 -10.97 -13.66
CA PRO A 380 -26.14 -11.21 -14.81
C PRO A 380 -26.39 -9.97 -15.67
N ARG A 381 -26.03 -8.77 -15.16
CA ARG A 381 -26.17 -7.46 -15.81
C ARG A 381 -24.91 -6.62 -15.57
N PRO A 382 -24.78 -5.42 -16.18
CA PRO A 382 -23.64 -4.56 -15.97
C PRO A 382 -23.34 -4.33 -14.49
N ALA A 383 -22.06 -4.45 -14.09
CA ALA A 383 -21.63 -4.30 -12.72
C ALA A 383 -22.05 -2.93 -12.11
N GLU A 384 -22.02 -1.86 -12.90
CA GLU A 384 -22.44 -0.53 -12.49
C GLU A 384 -23.92 -0.47 -12.04
N GLU A 385 -24.83 -1.18 -12.75
CA GLU A 385 -26.25 -1.24 -12.37
C GLU A 385 -26.43 -1.99 -11.05
N VAL A 386 -25.70 -3.10 -10.84
CA VAL A 386 -25.73 -3.87 -9.59
C VAL A 386 -25.24 -3.01 -8.44
N LEU A 387 -24.10 -2.30 -8.60
CA LEU A 387 -23.54 -1.42 -7.58
C LEU A 387 -24.48 -0.26 -7.25
N HIS A 388 -25.16 0.31 -8.26
CA HIS A 388 -26.13 1.39 -8.06
C HIS A 388 -27.30 0.91 -7.18
N GLY A 389 -27.84 -0.27 -7.45
CA GLY A 389 -28.92 -0.86 -6.63
C GLY A 389 -28.48 -1.12 -5.20
N LEU A 390 -27.32 -1.76 -5.00
CA LEU A 390 -26.77 -2.04 -3.67
C LEU A 390 -26.54 -0.76 -2.87
N LYS A 391 -26.05 0.31 -3.52
CA LYS A 391 -25.81 1.60 -2.84
C LYS A 391 -27.09 2.22 -2.28
N GLN A 392 -28.23 2.08 -2.96
CA GLN A 392 -29.53 2.55 -2.45
C GLN A 392 -29.95 1.81 -1.18
N ASP A 393 -29.49 0.57 -1.02
CA ASP A 393 -29.69 -0.24 0.18
C ASP A 393 -28.61 -0.03 1.26
N GLY A 394 -27.73 0.96 1.11
CA GLY A 394 -26.64 1.22 2.06
C GLY A 394 -25.53 0.19 2.01
N ILE A 395 -25.27 -0.40 0.84
CA ILE A 395 -24.21 -1.40 0.63
C ILE A 395 -23.23 -0.88 -0.44
N ILE A 396 -21.95 -0.78 -0.10
CA ILE A 396 -20.85 -0.57 -1.06
C ILE A 396 -20.37 -1.96 -1.52
N GLY A 397 -20.88 -2.40 -2.66
CA GLY A 397 -20.91 -3.80 -3.07
C GLY A 397 -19.65 -4.34 -3.76
N GLY A 398 -18.53 -3.62 -3.75
CA GLY A 398 -17.28 -4.05 -4.37
C GLY A 398 -16.78 -3.11 -5.46
N TYR A 399 -15.78 -3.56 -6.22
CA TYR A 399 -15.11 -2.79 -7.27
C TYR A 399 -15.47 -3.30 -8.67
N ASP A 400 -15.90 -2.40 -9.58
CA ASP A 400 -16.14 -2.74 -10.99
C ASP A 400 -14.83 -2.94 -11.75
N LEU A 401 -14.59 -4.16 -12.23
CA LEU A 401 -13.36 -4.55 -12.92
C LEU A 401 -13.25 -4.03 -14.36
N LYS A 402 -14.33 -3.54 -14.95
CA LYS A 402 -14.42 -3.15 -16.36
C LYS A 402 -13.34 -2.15 -16.80
N SER A 403 -13.00 -1.19 -15.94
CA SER A 403 -12.05 -0.12 -16.26
C SER A 403 -10.63 -0.62 -16.52
N TYR A 404 -10.22 -1.71 -15.88
CA TYR A 404 -8.89 -2.30 -16.01
C TYR A 404 -8.87 -3.63 -16.77
N TYR A 405 -10.01 -4.32 -16.76
CA TYR A 405 -10.18 -5.63 -17.40
C TYR A 405 -11.44 -5.61 -18.25
N PRO A 406 -11.39 -5.13 -19.51
CA PRO A 406 -12.57 -5.05 -20.38
C PRO A 406 -13.23 -6.41 -20.62
N ASP A 407 -12.46 -7.50 -20.53
CA ASP A 407 -12.95 -8.88 -20.64
C ASP A 407 -13.79 -9.31 -19.42
N LEU A 408 -13.69 -8.59 -18.29
CA LEU A 408 -14.42 -8.80 -17.04
C LEU A 408 -15.48 -7.70 -16.81
N LYS A 409 -16.11 -7.20 -17.86
CA LYS A 409 -17.02 -6.04 -17.86
C LYS A 409 -18.25 -6.14 -16.96
N ASN A 410 -18.66 -7.34 -16.57
CA ASN A 410 -19.81 -7.60 -15.69
C ASN A 410 -19.33 -8.20 -14.36
N CYS A 411 -18.08 -8.00 -13.99
CA CYS A 411 -17.50 -8.62 -12.81
C CYS A 411 -17.22 -7.58 -11.73
N LEU A 412 -17.53 -7.95 -10.50
CA LEU A 412 -17.23 -7.21 -9.28
C LEU A 412 -16.12 -7.92 -8.50
N LEU A 413 -15.14 -7.17 -8.03
CA LEU A 413 -14.21 -7.64 -7.02
C LEU A 413 -14.84 -7.37 -5.65
N ILE A 414 -15.23 -8.43 -4.96
CA ILE A 414 -15.84 -8.38 -3.62
C ILE A 414 -14.76 -8.57 -2.58
N CYS A 415 -14.70 -7.69 -1.60
CA CYS A 415 -13.81 -7.78 -0.45
C CYS A 415 -14.60 -8.09 0.84
N VAL A 416 -14.06 -8.95 1.68
CA VAL A 416 -14.60 -9.28 3.01
C VAL A 416 -13.49 -9.21 4.03
N THR A 417 -13.72 -8.45 5.10
CA THR A 417 -12.78 -8.36 6.21
C THR A 417 -13.37 -8.94 7.50
N GLU A 418 -12.57 -8.98 8.55
CA GLU A 418 -13.03 -9.42 9.88
C GLU A 418 -14.10 -8.50 10.47
N LEU A 419 -14.21 -7.27 9.99
CA LEU A 419 -15.21 -6.31 10.46
C LEU A 419 -16.61 -6.60 9.93
N ASN A 420 -16.74 -7.22 8.75
CA ASN A 420 -18.06 -7.57 8.22
C ASN A 420 -18.78 -8.57 9.17
N THR A 421 -19.98 -8.20 9.59
CA THR A 421 -20.81 -9.11 10.42
C THR A 421 -21.48 -10.18 9.56
N ARG A 422 -21.96 -11.25 10.19
CA ARG A 422 -22.70 -12.28 9.47
C ARG A 422 -23.97 -11.74 8.81
N GLU A 423 -24.66 -10.86 9.53
CA GLU A 423 -25.87 -10.19 9.07
C GLU A 423 -25.61 -9.36 7.81
N GLU A 424 -24.47 -8.66 7.73
CA GLU A 424 -24.07 -7.91 6.54
C GLU A 424 -23.77 -8.83 5.36
N LEU A 425 -23.06 -9.95 5.61
CA LEU A 425 -22.76 -10.95 4.58
C LEU A 425 -24.05 -11.58 4.00
N ASP A 426 -24.99 -11.97 4.87
CA ASP A 426 -26.26 -12.55 4.47
C ASP A 426 -27.13 -11.49 3.75
N ARG A 427 -27.17 -10.26 4.23
CA ARG A 427 -27.88 -9.13 3.60
C ARG A 427 -27.38 -8.85 2.18
N LEU A 428 -26.06 -8.85 1.95
CA LEU A 428 -25.51 -8.70 0.59
C LEU A 428 -26.04 -9.81 -0.33
N ALA A 429 -26.01 -11.07 0.11
CA ALA A 429 -26.49 -12.20 -0.68
C ALA A 429 -27.99 -12.08 -1.00
N GLU A 430 -28.82 -11.73 -0.01
CA GLU A 430 -30.27 -11.52 -0.19
C GLU A 430 -30.56 -10.38 -1.18
N LYS A 431 -29.80 -9.29 -1.11
CA LYS A 431 -29.98 -8.15 -2.03
C LYS A 431 -29.58 -8.51 -3.47
N LEU A 432 -28.52 -9.31 -3.63
CA LEU A 432 -28.13 -9.81 -4.95
C LEU A 432 -29.14 -10.84 -5.50
N GLU A 433 -29.76 -11.65 -4.65
CA GLU A 433 -30.81 -12.59 -5.06
C GLU A 433 -32.08 -11.89 -5.57
N ALA A 434 -32.33 -10.65 -5.09
CA ALA A 434 -33.48 -9.83 -5.52
C ALA A 434 -33.24 -9.05 -6.84
N ILE A 435 -32.01 -9.04 -7.37
CA ILE A 435 -31.62 -8.41 -8.63
C ILE A 435 -31.82 -9.34 -9.81
#